data_0c12d7ec68fac30f0f48567f488b431e
#
_entry.id   0c12d7ec68fac30f0f48567f488b431e
#
_cell.length_a   1.000
_cell.length_b   1.000
_cell.length_c   1.000
_cell.angle_alpha   90.00
_cell.angle_beta   90.00
_cell.angle_gamma   90.00
#
_symmetry.space_group_name_H-M   'P 1'
#
loop_
_entity.id
_entity.type
_entity.pdbx_description
1 polymer ?
#
loop_
_entity_poly.entity_id
_entity_poly.type
_entity_poly.pdbx_seq_one_letter_code
_entity_poly.pdbx_strand_id
1 'polypeptide(L)'
;MEQFFDENNYMAHRTPKYIEIRNYLYELIKANVDNPSFKLPSENMLAQKFKVSRITSKQAFTQLEKEGLISRVQGKGTFINSTIK
;
A
#
# COMPACT_ATOMS: atom_id res chain seq x y z
N MET A 1 -1.69 -24.87 -21.43
CA MET A 1 -1.45 -24.09 -21.10
C MET A 1 -1.28 -23.75 -20.93
N GLU A 2 -1.56 -23.76 -20.79
CA GLU A 2 -1.29 -22.93 -20.42
C GLU A 2 -1.09 -22.41 -20.31
N GLN A 3 -1.25 -22.59 -20.39
CA GLN A 3 -0.97 -21.72 -20.10
C GLN A 3 -0.64 -21.14 -20.14
N PHE A 4 -0.82 -21.38 -20.35
CA PHE A 4 -0.33 -20.43 -20.32
C PHE A 4 0.06 -20.01 -20.17
N PHE A 5 0.16 -20.35 -20.28
CA PHE A 5 0.65 -19.54 -20.01
C PHE A 5 1.28 -19.17 -20.16
N ASP A 6 1.40 -19.23 -20.14
CA ASP A 6 1.92 -18.54 -20.50
C ASP A 6 2.81 -18.26 -20.49
N GLU A 7 3.32 -18.26 -20.55
CA GLU A 7 4.02 -17.69 -20.42
C GLU A 7 4.52 -16.70 -20.67
N ASN A 8 4.65 -16.23 -21.19
CA ASN A 8 4.90 -15.13 -21.37
C ASN A 8 4.04 -14.19 -21.09
N ASN A 9 3.43 -14.39 -21.36
CA ASN A 9 2.53 -13.61 -20.85
C ASN A 9 2.32 -13.72 -19.40
N TYR A 10 2.92 -14.61 -18.83
CA TYR A 10 2.98 -14.67 -17.51
C TYR A 10 3.55 -13.47 -16.87
N MET A 11 4.48 -12.80 -17.49
CA MET A 11 5.01 -11.59 -16.97
C MET A 11 3.96 -10.51 -16.92
N ALA A 12 3.03 -10.54 -17.85
CA ALA A 12 2.00 -9.53 -17.88
C ALA A 12 1.04 -9.63 -16.72
N HIS A 13 1.09 -10.74 -15.98
CA HIS A 13 0.22 -10.92 -14.85
C HIS A 13 0.84 -10.46 -13.55
N ARG A 14 2.04 -9.93 -13.59
CA ARG A 14 2.66 -9.47 -12.38
C ARG A 14 2.00 -8.23 -11.88
N THR A 15 1.73 -8.19 -10.61
CA THR A 15 1.21 -7.00 -9.96
C THR A 15 2.34 -5.99 -9.80
N PRO A 16 2.15 -4.73 -10.22
CA PRO A 16 3.15 -3.72 -9.97
C PRO A 16 3.45 -3.61 -8.48
N LYS A 17 4.68 -3.27 -8.14
CA LYS A 17 5.08 -3.22 -6.74
C LYS A 17 4.27 -2.24 -5.92
N TYR A 18 3.92 -1.08 -6.49
CA TYR A 18 3.16 -0.11 -5.70
C TYR A 18 1.78 -0.66 -5.37
N ILE A 19 1.22 -1.52 -6.21
CA ILE A 19 -0.07 -2.15 -5.93
C ILE A 19 0.09 -3.17 -4.81
N GLU A 20 1.20 -3.91 -4.79
CA GLU A 20 1.46 -4.86 -3.71
C GLU A 20 1.55 -4.13 -2.37
N ILE A 21 2.22 -2.99 -2.35
CA ILE A 21 2.35 -2.19 -1.14
C ILE A 21 0.97 -1.65 -0.73
N ARG A 22 0.21 -1.16 -1.70
CA ARG A 22 -1.13 -0.67 -1.45
C ARG A 22 -2.00 -1.75 -0.82
N ASN A 23 -1.94 -2.97 -1.38
CA ASN A 23 -2.74 -4.06 -0.86
C ASN A 23 -2.33 -4.44 0.55
N TYR A 24 -1.02 -4.43 0.82
CA TYR A 24 -0.52 -4.69 2.15
C TYR A 24 -1.05 -3.67 3.15
N LEU A 25 -1.00 -2.39 2.77
CA LEU A 25 -1.51 -1.33 3.62
C LEU A 25 -3.02 -1.44 3.79
N TYR A 26 -3.72 -1.82 2.74
CA TYR A 26 -5.16 -1.95 2.79
C TYR A 26 -5.56 -3.01 3.83
N GLU A 27 -4.83 -4.12 3.87
CA GLU A 27 -5.11 -5.16 4.86
C GLU A 27 -4.86 -4.65 6.28
N LEU A 28 -3.81 -3.85 6.45
CA LEU A 28 -3.55 -3.25 7.76
C LEU A 28 -4.68 -2.30 8.16
N ILE A 29 -5.16 -1.54 7.19
CA ILE A 29 -6.24 -0.60 7.44
C ILE A 29 -7.50 -1.35 7.88
N LYS A 30 -7.85 -2.41 7.16
CA LYS A 30 -9.02 -3.20 7.51
C LYS A 30 -8.91 -3.79 8.92
N ALA A 31 -7.73 -4.24 9.26
CA ALA A 31 -7.51 -4.88 10.56
C ALA A 31 -7.53 -3.88 11.71
N ASN A 32 -7.33 -2.60 11.43
CA ASN A 32 -7.18 -1.61 12.48
C ASN A 32 -8.15 -0.43 12.36
N VAL A 33 -9.22 -0.62 11.62
CA VAL A 33 -10.15 0.47 11.35
C VAL A 33 -10.77 1.02 12.64
N ASP A 34 -10.85 0.22 13.69
CA ASP A 34 -11.42 0.67 14.96
C ASP A 34 -10.38 1.23 15.90
N ASN A 35 -9.15 1.38 15.44
CA ASN A 35 -8.07 1.89 16.27
C ASN A 35 -7.54 3.19 15.68
N PRO A 36 -8.10 4.33 16.04
CA PRO A 36 -7.71 5.61 15.43
C PRO A 36 -6.28 6.02 15.74
N SER A 37 -5.67 5.41 16.74
CA SER A 37 -4.27 5.72 17.07
C SER A 37 -3.27 4.88 16.29
N PHE A 38 -3.76 3.91 15.53
CA PHE A 38 -2.85 3.02 14.82
C PHE A 38 -2.05 3.80 13.78
N LYS A 39 -0.74 3.70 13.87
CA LYS A 39 0.15 4.38 12.95
C LYS A 39 0.63 3.39 11.89
N LEU A 40 0.43 3.72 10.63
CA LEU A 40 0.86 2.86 9.54
C LEU A 40 2.38 2.92 9.40
N PRO A 41 2.98 1.87 8.81
CA PRO A 41 4.41 1.89 8.53
C PRO A 41 4.78 3.07 7.63
N SER A 42 6.01 3.55 7.74
CA SER A 42 6.45 4.68 6.93
C SER A 42 6.75 4.25 5.49
N GLU A 43 6.79 5.23 4.61
CA GLU A 43 7.19 4.99 3.22
C GLU A 43 8.56 4.34 3.15
N ASN A 44 9.46 4.82 3.99
CA ASN A 44 10.82 4.32 4.01
C ASN A 44 10.86 2.85 4.44
N MET A 45 10.12 2.54 5.48
CA MET A 45 10.06 1.17 5.97
C MET A 45 9.52 0.22 4.92
N LEU A 46 8.46 0.63 4.22
CA LEU A 46 7.88 -0.21 3.19
C LEU A 46 8.76 -0.33 1.96
N ALA A 47 9.50 0.73 1.64
CA ALA A 47 10.45 0.67 0.54
C ALA A 47 11.50 -0.39 0.82
N GLN A 48 11.97 -0.48 2.06
CA GLN A 48 12.95 -1.48 2.43
C GLN A 48 12.33 -2.88 2.47
N LYS A 49 11.14 -2.98 3.02
CA LYS A 49 10.46 -4.27 3.13
C LYS A 49 10.19 -4.89 1.76
N PHE A 50 9.75 -4.07 0.82
CA PHE A 50 9.42 -4.56 -0.52
C PHE A 50 10.57 -4.43 -1.52
N LYS A 51 11.70 -3.88 -1.06
CA LYS A 51 12.90 -3.73 -1.90
C LYS A 51 12.62 -2.90 -3.14
N VAL A 52 12.01 -1.76 -2.93
CA VAL A 52 11.68 -0.82 -4.01
C VAL A 52 12.15 0.57 -3.63
N SER A 53 12.07 1.50 -4.57
CA SER A 53 12.44 2.88 -4.31
C SER A 53 11.38 3.54 -3.43
N ARG A 54 11.78 4.63 -2.78
CA ARG A 54 10.84 5.39 -1.97
C ARG A 54 9.72 5.99 -2.82
N ILE A 55 10.03 6.28 -4.07
CA ILE A 55 9.01 6.81 -4.99
C ILE A 55 7.90 5.80 -5.20
N THR A 56 8.27 4.53 -5.37
CA THR A 56 7.27 3.47 -5.53
C THR A 56 6.43 3.32 -4.28
N SER A 57 7.06 3.36 -3.12
CA SER A 57 6.33 3.28 -1.86
C SER A 57 5.40 4.47 -1.70
N LYS A 58 5.89 5.66 -2.00
CA LYS A 58 5.09 6.88 -1.90
C LYS A 58 3.87 6.82 -2.82
N GLN A 59 4.03 6.20 -3.97
CA GLN A 59 2.94 6.07 -4.92
C GLN A 59 1.76 5.32 -4.30
N ALA A 60 2.06 4.27 -3.54
CA ALA A 60 1.02 3.50 -2.87
C ALA A 60 0.29 4.33 -1.83
N PHE A 61 1.05 5.10 -1.04
CA PHE A 61 0.44 5.96 -0.04
C PHE A 61 -0.43 7.03 -0.69
N THR A 62 0.06 7.62 -1.78
CA THR A 62 -0.68 8.65 -2.49
C THR A 62 -2.01 8.10 -3.01
N GLN A 63 -1.98 6.87 -3.51
CA GLN A 63 -3.19 6.23 -4.01
C GLN A 63 -4.22 6.06 -2.90
N LEU A 64 -3.79 5.56 -1.75
CA LEU A 64 -4.69 5.38 -0.62
C LEU A 64 -5.22 6.70 -0.08
N GLU A 65 -4.38 7.71 -0.10
CA GLU A 65 -4.78 9.04 0.35
C GLU A 65 -5.86 9.60 -0.57
N LYS A 66 -5.71 9.39 -1.88
CA LYS A 66 -6.70 9.82 -2.85
C LYS A 66 -8.03 9.10 -2.63
N GLU A 67 -7.96 7.85 -2.19
CA GLU A 67 -9.16 7.08 -1.92
C GLU A 67 -9.81 7.45 -0.58
N GLY A 68 -9.17 8.33 0.17
CA GLY A 68 -9.72 8.77 1.44
C GLY A 68 -9.53 7.80 2.58
N LEU A 69 -8.66 6.81 2.40
CA LEU A 69 -8.47 5.78 3.41
C LEU A 69 -7.45 6.13 4.47
N ILE A 70 -6.52 7.03 4.17
CA ILE A 70 -5.49 7.42 5.12
C ILE A 70 -5.32 8.92 5.14
N SER A 71 -4.75 9.41 6.23
CA SER A 71 -4.41 10.82 6.39
C SER A 71 -2.96 10.91 6.81
N ARG A 72 -2.22 11.81 6.17
CA ARG A 72 -0.83 12.05 6.54
C ARG A 72 -0.77 13.26 7.44
N VAL A 73 -0.15 13.08 8.58
CA VAL A 73 0.00 14.18 9.55
C VAL A 73 1.48 14.49 9.64
N GLN A 74 1.86 15.64 9.13
CA GLN A 74 3.26 16.02 9.09
C GLN A 74 3.90 15.97 10.47
N GLY A 75 5.05 15.34 10.55
CA GLY A 75 5.77 15.22 11.81
C GLY A 75 5.27 14.11 12.72
N LYS A 76 4.14 13.51 12.41
CA LYS A 76 3.57 12.48 13.28
C LYS A 76 3.41 11.13 12.60
N GLY A 77 3.15 11.12 11.30
CA GLY A 77 3.05 9.87 10.56
C GLY A 77 1.78 9.78 9.75
N THR A 78 1.46 8.56 9.36
CA THR A 78 0.28 8.29 8.53
C THR A 78 -0.70 7.45 9.35
N PHE A 79 -1.94 7.85 9.35
CA PHE A 79 -2.96 7.22 10.15
C PHE A 79 -4.16 6.85 9.31
N ILE A 80 -4.97 5.92 9.80
CA ILE A 80 -6.19 5.52 9.12
C ILE A 80 -7.19 6.66 9.25
N ASN A 81 -7.84 6.97 8.12
CA ASN A 81 -8.82 8.04 8.12
C ASN A 81 -10.07 7.58 8.87
N SER A 82 -10.47 8.34 9.87
CA SER A 82 -11.59 7.94 10.71
C SER A 82 -12.94 7.97 9.99
N THR A 83 -12.99 8.55 8.82
CA THR A 83 -14.26 8.64 8.09
C THR A 83 -14.59 7.42 7.27
N ILE A 84 -13.72 6.42 7.24
CA ILE A 84 -13.94 5.27 6.37
C ILE A 84 -14.81 4.17 6.96
N LYS A 85 -15.36 4.35 8.08
CA LYS A 85 -16.17 3.30 8.70
C LYS A 85 -17.40 2.90 7.91
#